data_d065850da4bf0b0ff24df6a351b1e77d
#
_entry.id   d065850da4bf0b0ff24df6a351b1e77d
#
_cell.length_a   1.000
_cell.length_b   1.000
_cell.length_c   1.000
_cell.angle_alpha   90.00
_cell.angle_beta   90.00
_cell.angle_gamma   90.00
#
_symmetry.space_group_name_H-M   'P 1'
#
loop_
_entity.id
_entity.type
_entity.pdbx_description
1 polymer ?
#
loop_
_entity_poly.entity_id
_entity_poly.type
_entity_poly.pdbx_seq_one_letter_code
_entity_poly.pdbx_strand_id
1 'polypeptide(L)'
;KKRYVGMLYELDPEKCKRKSMGIVLKRRDNAPIVKDIYGGIIDILMKEQDINMAIEFLKNSLQDVVDGNVGIEKLIITKSLRSGYKNPKQIAHKVLADRIAKRDPGNKPSSGDRIPFVYIQTAGKVKLQGEKIETPEFIKKNNIPLDYSFYISNQIMKPVQQVFALVLEDMPEFRKKAMNFRAKLRNLKKTLTTEKFEKKETDLRNTAVKNILFTPYLRCTDNIKKGNNMITNFFQML
;
A
#
# COMPACT_ATOMS: atom_id res chain seq x y z
N LYS A 1 11.49 -13.97 9.01
CA LYS A 1 12.00 -15.04 8.14
C LYS A 1 12.33 -14.46 6.77
N LYS A 2 13.61 -14.38 6.40
CA LYS A 2 14.14 -14.05 5.06
C LYS A 2 13.48 -12.85 4.36
N ARG A 3 13.31 -11.74 5.09
CA ARG A 3 12.89 -10.46 4.52
C ARG A 3 14.01 -9.46 4.78
N TYR A 4 14.65 -9.02 3.73
CA TYR A 4 15.69 -8.01 3.83
C TYR A 4 15.76 -7.17 2.55
N VAL A 5 16.29 -5.98 2.71
CA VAL A 5 16.79 -5.13 1.65
C VAL A 5 18.13 -4.58 2.09
N GLY A 6 19.09 -4.52 1.19
CA GLY A 6 20.42 -4.01 1.44
C GLY A 6 21.10 -3.60 0.13
N MET A 7 22.09 -2.74 0.25
CA MET A 7 22.98 -2.43 -0.86
C MET A 7 24.13 -3.44 -0.86
N LEU A 8 24.34 -4.08 -1.99
CA LEU A 8 25.44 -5.02 -2.19
C LEU A 8 26.53 -4.32 -2.97
N TYR A 9 27.71 -4.24 -2.37
CA TYR A 9 28.96 -3.81 -2.98
C TYR A 9 29.77 -5.08 -3.28
N GLU A 10 30.08 -5.34 -4.53
CA GLU A 10 30.82 -6.55 -4.92
C GLU A 10 32.35 -6.27 -4.93
N LEU A 11 32.87 -5.83 -6.06
CA LEU A 11 34.32 -5.56 -6.23
C LEU A 11 34.63 -4.08 -6.21
N ASP A 12 33.67 -3.22 -6.47
CA ASP A 12 33.87 -1.77 -6.61
C ASP A 12 33.05 -1.09 -5.50
N PRO A 13 33.68 -0.38 -4.54
CA PRO A 13 32.99 0.31 -3.47
C PRO A 13 32.08 1.46 -3.94
N GLU A 14 32.26 1.96 -5.15
CA GLU A 14 31.43 3.00 -5.74
C GLU A 14 30.20 2.42 -6.45
N LYS A 15 30.23 1.15 -6.82
CA LYS A 15 29.11 0.48 -7.52
C LYS A 15 28.34 -0.44 -6.59
N CYS A 16 27.12 -0.05 -6.27
CA CYS A 16 26.24 -0.86 -5.47
C CYS A 16 24.99 -1.31 -6.23
N LYS A 17 24.51 -2.50 -5.89
CA LYS A 17 23.24 -3.04 -6.38
C LYS A 17 22.29 -3.31 -5.22
N ARG A 18 21.03 -2.88 -5.35
CA ARG A 18 20.02 -3.21 -4.36
C ARG A 18 19.67 -4.69 -4.39
N LYS A 19 19.98 -5.42 -3.32
CA LYS A 19 19.58 -6.81 -3.11
C LYS A 19 18.42 -6.88 -2.15
N SER A 20 17.36 -7.57 -2.53
CA SER A 20 16.16 -7.69 -1.70
C SER A 20 15.56 -9.10 -1.80
N MET A 21 14.99 -9.58 -0.68
CA MET A 21 14.30 -10.88 -0.63
C MET A 21 13.05 -10.79 0.25
N GLY A 22 11.97 -11.44 -0.22
CA GLY A 22 10.75 -11.61 0.56
C GLY A 22 9.95 -10.34 0.87
N ILE A 23 10.37 -9.19 0.33
CA ILE A 23 9.68 -7.90 0.47
C ILE A 23 8.77 -7.62 -0.73
N VAL A 24 8.00 -6.55 -0.64
CA VAL A 24 7.00 -6.12 -1.64
C VAL A 24 7.54 -6.07 -3.06
N LEU A 25 8.79 -5.64 -3.25
CA LEU A 25 9.44 -5.49 -4.56
C LEU A 25 9.49 -6.79 -5.39
N LYS A 26 9.56 -7.95 -4.75
CA LYS A 26 9.63 -9.26 -5.42
C LYS A 26 8.27 -9.97 -5.54
N ARG A 27 7.23 -9.44 -4.94
CA ARG A 27 5.92 -10.08 -4.94
C ARG A 27 5.13 -9.71 -6.19
N ARG A 28 4.47 -10.72 -6.79
CA ARG A 28 3.64 -10.54 -7.99
C ARG A 28 2.20 -10.15 -7.68
N ASP A 29 1.78 -10.28 -6.42
CA ASP A 29 0.41 -10.00 -5.96
C ASP A 29 0.20 -8.56 -5.46
N ASN A 30 1.20 -7.70 -5.62
CA ASN A 30 1.10 -6.26 -5.37
C ASN A 30 1.01 -5.51 -6.70
N ALA A 31 0.24 -4.42 -6.70
CA ALA A 31 0.15 -3.52 -7.84
C ALA A 31 1.54 -2.89 -8.16
N PRO A 32 1.86 -2.61 -9.44
CA PRO A 32 3.14 -2.00 -9.82
C PRO A 32 3.45 -0.72 -9.07
N ILE A 33 2.48 0.17 -8.86
CA ILE A 33 2.64 1.43 -8.10
C ILE A 33 3.25 1.22 -6.70
N VAL A 34 2.91 0.12 -6.04
CA VAL A 34 3.47 -0.19 -4.71
C VAL A 34 4.98 -0.44 -4.79
N LYS A 35 5.41 -1.08 -5.87
CA LYS A 35 6.83 -1.35 -6.11
C LYS A 35 7.58 -0.07 -6.47
N ASP A 36 6.96 0.79 -7.25
CA ASP A 36 7.54 2.07 -7.66
C ASP A 36 7.74 2.97 -6.43
N ILE A 37 6.69 3.17 -5.61
CA ILE A 37 6.75 4.01 -4.41
C ILE A 37 7.68 3.42 -3.35
N TYR A 38 7.48 2.14 -3.00
CA TYR A 38 8.31 1.47 -1.99
C TYR A 38 9.77 1.39 -2.42
N GLY A 39 10.02 1.11 -3.71
CA GLY A 39 11.36 1.06 -4.28
C GLY A 39 12.06 2.41 -4.26
N GLY A 40 11.36 3.48 -4.67
CA GLY A 40 11.89 4.85 -4.63
C GLY A 40 12.26 5.30 -3.23
N ILE A 41 11.38 5.05 -2.24
CA ILE A 41 11.66 5.35 -0.83
C ILE A 41 12.93 4.62 -0.35
N ILE A 42 13.04 3.32 -0.64
CA ILE A 42 14.21 2.53 -0.24
C ILE A 42 15.48 3.04 -0.90
N ASP A 43 15.43 3.38 -2.19
CA ASP A 43 16.58 3.89 -2.91
C ASP A 43 17.04 5.24 -2.35
N ILE A 44 16.13 6.16 -2.05
CA ILE A 44 16.45 7.46 -1.44
C ILE A 44 17.05 7.25 -0.03
N LEU A 45 16.41 6.46 0.81
CA LEU A 45 16.90 6.23 2.18
C LEU A 45 18.24 5.53 2.24
N MET A 46 18.55 4.67 1.28
CA MET A 46 19.78 3.87 1.30
C MET A 46 20.94 4.51 0.54
N LYS A 47 20.67 5.30 -0.49
CA LYS A 47 21.70 5.96 -1.30
C LYS A 47 21.94 7.39 -0.83
N GLU A 48 20.88 8.17 -0.76
CA GLU A 48 20.95 9.60 -0.43
C GLU A 48 20.97 9.84 1.08
N GLN A 49 20.50 8.86 1.87
CA GLN A 49 20.38 8.94 3.34
C GLN A 49 19.54 10.15 3.81
N ASP A 50 18.67 10.65 2.94
CA ASP A 50 17.81 11.83 3.19
C ASP A 50 16.37 11.41 3.45
N ILE A 51 15.94 11.56 4.72
CA ILE A 51 14.60 11.25 5.17
C ILE A 51 13.58 12.27 4.63
N ASN A 52 13.97 13.55 4.54
CA ASN A 52 13.07 14.59 4.05
C ASN A 52 12.76 14.38 2.58
N MET A 53 13.76 14.07 1.78
CA MET A 53 13.60 13.71 0.37
C MET A 53 12.69 12.49 0.20
N ALA A 54 12.84 11.46 1.05
CA ALA A 54 11.98 10.27 1.03
C ALA A 54 10.52 10.59 1.41
N ILE A 55 10.30 11.49 2.37
CA ILE A 55 8.98 11.98 2.78
C ILE A 55 8.33 12.77 1.63
N GLU A 56 9.07 13.68 1.01
CA GLU A 56 8.56 14.48 -0.11
C GLU A 56 8.20 13.60 -1.31
N PHE A 57 9.07 12.67 -1.68
CA PHE A 57 8.78 11.68 -2.73
C PHE A 57 7.49 10.90 -2.43
N LEU A 58 7.30 10.44 -1.18
CA LEU A 58 6.08 9.75 -0.78
C LEU A 58 4.85 10.67 -0.89
N LYS A 59 4.95 11.91 -0.40
CA LYS A 59 3.85 12.90 -0.44
C LYS A 59 3.40 13.16 -1.88
N ASN A 60 4.34 13.42 -2.77
CA ASN A 60 4.07 13.64 -4.19
C ASN A 60 3.41 12.41 -4.85
N SER A 61 3.95 11.22 -4.57
CA SER A 61 3.37 9.97 -5.09
C SER A 61 1.96 9.70 -4.57
N LEU A 62 1.67 10.00 -3.30
CA LEU A 62 0.32 9.85 -2.74
C LEU A 62 -0.64 10.89 -3.32
N GLN A 63 -0.17 12.10 -3.59
CA GLN A 63 -0.97 13.14 -4.24
C GLN A 63 -1.37 12.71 -5.66
N ASP A 64 -0.44 12.19 -6.46
CA ASP A 64 -0.74 11.66 -7.79
C ASP A 64 -1.80 10.56 -7.75
N VAL A 65 -1.78 9.70 -6.73
CA VAL A 65 -2.83 8.68 -6.54
C VAL A 65 -4.17 9.31 -6.21
N VAL A 66 -4.21 10.32 -5.34
CA VAL A 66 -5.45 11.01 -4.94
C VAL A 66 -6.07 11.76 -6.12
N ASP A 67 -5.23 12.41 -6.92
CA ASP A 67 -5.64 13.21 -8.08
C ASP A 67 -6.01 12.34 -9.30
N GLY A 68 -5.78 11.02 -9.20
CA GLY A 68 -6.07 10.09 -10.30
C GLY A 68 -5.08 10.16 -11.45
N ASN A 69 -3.91 10.78 -11.26
CA ASN A 69 -2.85 10.90 -12.28
C ASN A 69 -2.11 9.59 -12.55
N VAL A 70 -2.53 8.50 -11.89
CA VAL A 70 -1.92 7.18 -12.03
C VAL A 70 -2.67 6.35 -13.05
N GLY A 71 -1.98 5.90 -14.10
CA GLY A 71 -2.56 5.02 -15.11
C GLY A 71 -3.03 3.69 -14.53
N ILE A 72 -4.11 3.14 -15.07
CA ILE A 72 -4.73 1.90 -14.60
C ILE A 72 -3.76 0.71 -14.58
N GLU A 73 -2.79 0.68 -15.50
CA GLU A 73 -1.75 -0.36 -15.59
C GLU A 73 -0.87 -0.44 -14.34
N LYS A 74 -0.67 0.68 -13.64
CA LYS A 74 0.05 0.75 -12.37
C LYS A 74 -0.74 0.20 -11.19
N LEU A 75 -2.06 0.02 -11.35
CA LEU A 75 -2.99 -0.42 -10.32
C LEU A 75 -3.39 -1.90 -10.48
N ILE A 76 -3.01 -2.56 -11.57
CA ILE A 76 -3.38 -3.96 -11.83
C ILE A 76 -2.73 -4.89 -10.82
N ILE A 77 -3.56 -5.68 -10.15
CA ILE A 77 -3.15 -6.79 -9.28
C ILE A 77 -3.45 -8.09 -10.01
N THR A 78 -2.54 -9.06 -9.95
CA THR A 78 -2.76 -10.36 -10.55
C THR A 78 -2.68 -11.48 -9.52
N LYS A 79 -3.63 -12.41 -9.54
CA LYS A 79 -3.60 -13.62 -8.70
C LYS A 79 -3.92 -14.85 -9.52
N SER A 80 -3.18 -15.95 -9.25
CA SER A 80 -3.44 -17.23 -9.90
C SER A 80 -4.69 -17.87 -9.34
N LEU A 81 -5.55 -18.32 -10.25
CA LEU A 81 -6.72 -19.13 -9.93
C LEU A 81 -6.26 -20.53 -9.55
N ARG A 82 -6.87 -21.11 -8.53
CA ARG A 82 -6.59 -22.48 -8.09
C ARG A 82 -7.87 -23.30 -8.16
N SER A 83 -7.74 -24.62 -8.19
CA SER A 83 -8.82 -25.58 -7.95
C SER A 83 -9.03 -25.74 -6.43
N GLY A 84 -10.22 -26.13 -6.00
CA GLY A 84 -10.48 -26.62 -4.65
C GLY A 84 -10.46 -25.56 -3.53
N TYR A 85 -11.03 -24.37 -3.77
CA TYR A 85 -11.25 -23.39 -2.69
C TYR A 85 -12.32 -23.88 -1.70
N LYS A 86 -12.02 -23.87 -0.38
CA LYS A 86 -13.00 -24.19 0.67
C LYS A 86 -14.19 -23.23 0.64
N ASN A 87 -13.92 -21.94 0.50
CA ASN A 87 -14.93 -20.87 0.45
C ASN A 87 -14.76 -20.00 -0.80
N PRO A 88 -15.21 -20.46 -1.99
CA PRO A 88 -15.00 -19.73 -3.25
C PRO A 88 -15.54 -18.29 -3.24
N LYS A 89 -16.69 -18.06 -2.59
CA LYS A 89 -17.35 -16.75 -2.48
C LYS A 89 -16.50 -15.70 -1.74
N GLN A 90 -15.58 -16.12 -0.88
CA GLN A 90 -14.68 -15.21 -0.15
C GLN A 90 -13.39 -14.89 -0.91
N ILE A 91 -13.12 -15.58 -2.00
CA ILE A 91 -11.91 -15.42 -2.81
C ILE A 91 -12.20 -14.45 -3.95
N ALA A 92 -11.74 -13.20 -3.82
CA ALA A 92 -12.08 -12.13 -4.74
C ALA A 92 -11.85 -12.47 -6.22
N HIS A 93 -10.65 -12.94 -6.58
CA HIS A 93 -10.31 -13.29 -7.97
C HIS A 93 -11.05 -14.55 -8.48
N LYS A 94 -11.54 -15.43 -7.59
CA LYS A 94 -12.42 -16.55 -7.99
C LYS A 94 -13.82 -16.05 -8.34
N VAL A 95 -14.37 -15.15 -7.52
CA VAL A 95 -15.67 -14.51 -7.79
C VAL A 95 -15.62 -13.74 -9.11
N LEU A 96 -14.52 -13.03 -9.37
CA LEU A 96 -14.31 -12.35 -10.65
C LEU A 96 -14.20 -13.32 -11.83
N ALA A 97 -13.45 -14.42 -11.67
CA ALA A 97 -13.34 -15.46 -12.71
C ALA A 97 -14.70 -16.07 -13.06
N ASP A 98 -15.56 -16.32 -12.06
CA ASP A 98 -16.92 -16.81 -12.28
C ASP A 98 -17.80 -15.77 -13.01
N ARG A 99 -17.59 -14.48 -12.73
CA ARG A 99 -18.27 -13.37 -13.40
C ARG A 99 -17.83 -13.24 -14.85
N ILE A 100 -16.52 -13.39 -15.14
CA ILE A 100 -15.98 -13.44 -16.50
C ILE A 100 -16.60 -14.61 -17.27
N ALA A 101 -16.60 -15.81 -16.68
CA ALA A 101 -17.18 -17.00 -17.31
C ALA A 101 -18.68 -16.88 -17.63
N LYS A 102 -19.44 -16.11 -16.82
CA LYS A 102 -20.87 -15.82 -17.10
C LYS A 102 -21.05 -14.83 -18.24
N ARG A 103 -20.14 -13.85 -18.39
CA ARG A 103 -20.20 -12.83 -19.45
C ARG A 103 -19.72 -13.37 -20.79
N ASP A 104 -18.70 -14.22 -20.75
CA ASP A 104 -18.06 -14.79 -21.92
C ASP A 104 -17.70 -16.26 -21.64
N PRO A 105 -18.62 -17.21 -21.88
CA PRO A 105 -18.39 -18.64 -21.67
C PRO A 105 -17.22 -19.21 -22.49
N GLY A 106 -16.94 -18.62 -23.67
CA GLY A 106 -15.84 -19.04 -24.55
C GLY A 106 -14.47 -18.74 -23.96
N ASN A 107 -14.34 -17.71 -23.13
CA ASN A 107 -13.09 -17.28 -22.47
C ASN A 107 -13.11 -17.54 -20.97
N LYS A 108 -13.72 -18.64 -20.54
CA LYS A 108 -13.78 -19.02 -19.13
C LYS A 108 -12.38 -19.26 -18.55
N PRO A 109 -11.99 -18.53 -17.48
CA PRO A 109 -10.71 -18.74 -16.84
C PRO A 109 -10.57 -20.14 -16.23
N SER A 110 -9.40 -20.76 -16.39
CA SER A 110 -9.04 -22.09 -15.90
C SER A 110 -8.14 -22.05 -14.68
N SER A 111 -8.00 -23.19 -14.00
CA SER A 111 -7.03 -23.32 -12.89
C SER A 111 -5.60 -23.11 -13.42
N GLY A 112 -4.84 -22.28 -12.72
CA GLY A 112 -3.49 -21.87 -13.13
C GLY A 112 -3.44 -20.48 -13.78
N ASP A 113 -4.55 -20.03 -14.38
CA ASP A 113 -4.60 -18.70 -15.01
C ASP A 113 -4.41 -17.58 -13.99
N ARG A 114 -3.78 -16.51 -14.44
CA ARG A 114 -3.60 -15.31 -13.64
C ARG A 114 -4.69 -14.30 -13.99
N ILE A 115 -5.54 -14.05 -13.02
CA ILE A 115 -6.65 -13.08 -13.16
C ILE A 115 -6.14 -11.69 -12.84
N PRO A 116 -6.08 -10.77 -13.82
CA PRO A 116 -5.81 -9.35 -13.58
C PRO A 116 -7.06 -8.67 -13.08
N PHE A 117 -6.90 -7.80 -12.08
CA PHE A 117 -8.01 -7.00 -11.55
C PHE A 117 -7.55 -5.70 -10.94
N VAL A 118 -8.48 -4.75 -10.86
CA VAL A 118 -8.32 -3.46 -10.22
C VAL A 118 -9.47 -3.24 -9.24
N TYR A 119 -9.21 -2.56 -8.12
CA TYR A 119 -10.25 -2.21 -7.16
C TYR A 119 -11.06 -1.02 -7.65
N ILE A 120 -12.38 -1.13 -7.55
CA ILE A 120 -13.36 -0.16 -8.01
C ILE A 120 -14.19 0.40 -6.85
N GLN A 121 -14.72 1.59 -7.02
CA GLN A 121 -15.72 2.14 -6.11
C GLN A 121 -17.04 1.38 -6.30
N THR A 122 -17.70 1.09 -5.19
CA THR A 122 -18.98 0.39 -5.16
C THR A 122 -20.04 1.26 -4.47
N ALA A 123 -21.26 1.25 -4.99
CA ALA A 123 -22.39 1.88 -4.32
C ALA A 123 -22.75 1.09 -3.05
N GLY A 124 -22.81 1.79 -1.91
CA GLY A 124 -23.19 1.20 -0.64
C GLY A 124 -22.12 0.32 0.04
N LYS A 125 -22.52 -0.35 1.12
CA LYS A 125 -21.65 -1.22 1.92
C LYS A 125 -21.61 -2.63 1.33
N VAL A 126 -20.63 -2.89 0.49
CA VAL A 126 -20.38 -4.22 -0.07
C VAL A 126 -19.52 -5.05 0.89
N LYS A 127 -19.96 -6.26 1.25
CA LYS A 127 -19.27 -7.12 2.22
C LYS A 127 -18.14 -7.94 1.59
N LEU A 128 -18.35 -8.46 0.39
CA LEU A 128 -17.41 -9.39 -0.26
C LEU A 128 -16.39 -8.64 -1.12
N GLN A 129 -15.13 -9.03 -1.00
CA GLN A 129 -14.04 -8.42 -1.77
C GLN A 129 -14.16 -8.64 -3.29
N GLY A 130 -14.76 -9.76 -3.70
CA GLY A 130 -14.97 -10.07 -5.12
C GLY A 130 -15.90 -9.10 -5.85
N GLU A 131 -16.75 -8.39 -5.11
CA GLU A 131 -17.67 -7.38 -5.67
C GLU A 131 -16.99 -6.01 -5.83
N LYS A 132 -15.82 -5.82 -5.19
CA LYS A 132 -15.04 -4.57 -5.21
C LYS A 132 -13.94 -4.56 -6.27
N ILE A 133 -13.89 -5.56 -7.11
CA ILE A 133 -12.84 -5.69 -8.14
C ILE A 133 -13.46 -5.97 -9.50
N GLU A 134 -12.78 -5.51 -10.56
CA GLU A 134 -13.18 -5.78 -11.94
C GLU A 134 -11.94 -5.88 -12.85
N THR A 135 -12.11 -6.43 -14.06
CA THR A 135 -11.03 -6.50 -15.04
C THR A 135 -10.71 -5.13 -15.61
N PRO A 136 -9.43 -4.85 -15.97
CA PRO A 136 -9.03 -3.56 -16.54
C PRO A 136 -9.81 -3.19 -17.80
N GLU A 137 -10.08 -4.18 -18.67
CA GLU A 137 -10.80 -4.00 -19.92
C GLU A 137 -12.25 -3.56 -19.68
N PHE A 138 -12.91 -4.23 -18.72
CA PHE A 138 -14.30 -3.91 -18.37
C PHE A 138 -14.42 -2.55 -17.70
N ILE A 139 -13.43 -2.17 -16.88
CA ILE A 139 -13.35 -0.83 -16.24
C ILE A 139 -13.23 0.25 -17.33
N LYS A 140 -12.31 0.09 -18.29
CA LYS A 140 -12.11 1.05 -19.39
C LYS A 140 -13.36 1.18 -20.26
N LYS A 141 -13.99 0.04 -20.62
CA LYS A 141 -15.18 0.02 -21.47
C LYS A 141 -16.38 0.74 -20.83
N ASN A 142 -16.52 0.64 -19.50
CA ASN A 142 -17.69 1.16 -18.78
C ASN A 142 -17.39 2.40 -17.92
N ASN A 143 -16.19 2.98 -18.01
CA ASN A 143 -15.75 4.16 -17.25
C ASN A 143 -16.01 4.02 -15.74
N ILE A 144 -15.69 2.85 -15.16
CA ILE A 144 -15.95 2.56 -13.74
C ILE A 144 -14.92 3.29 -12.87
N PRO A 145 -15.35 4.06 -11.83
CA PRO A 145 -14.45 4.78 -10.96
C PRO A 145 -13.59 3.84 -10.09
N LEU A 146 -12.30 4.17 -9.96
CA LEU A 146 -11.32 3.38 -9.23
C LEU A 146 -11.33 3.69 -7.73
N ASP A 147 -11.03 2.69 -6.88
CA ASP A 147 -10.91 2.85 -5.44
C ASP A 147 -9.47 3.18 -5.02
N TYR A 148 -9.04 4.42 -5.21
CA TYR A 148 -7.71 4.89 -4.81
C TYR A 148 -7.45 4.77 -3.31
N SER A 149 -8.47 4.94 -2.47
CA SER A 149 -8.37 4.77 -1.00
C SER A 149 -7.94 3.35 -0.62
N PHE A 150 -8.41 2.33 -1.37
CA PHE A 150 -7.94 0.95 -1.19
C PHE A 150 -6.44 0.82 -1.47
N TYR A 151 -5.95 1.43 -2.56
CA TYR A 151 -4.52 1.35 -2.91
C TYR A 151 -3.66 2.04 -1.87
N ILE A 152 -4.05 3.23 -1.40
CA ILE A 152 -3.32 3.94 -0.34
C ILE A 152 -3.33 3.11 0.94
N SER A 153 -4.50 2.68 1.44
CA SER A 153 -4.62 2.06 2.76
C SER A 153 -4.12 0.60 2.82
N ASN A 154 -4.37 -0.19 1.78
CA ASN A 154 -4.12 -1.63 1.83
C ASN A 154 -2.87 -2.07 1.06
N GLN A 155 -2.45 -1.33 0.05
CA GLN A 155 -1.33 -1.68 -0.80
C GLN A 155 -0.06 -0.88 -0.48
N ILE A 156 -0.14 0.45 -0.45
CA ILE A 156 1.01 1.34 -0.27
C ILE A 156 1.35 1.51 1.22
N MET A 157 0.38 1.86 2.05
CA MET A 157 0.60 2.25 3.44
C MET A 157 1.32 1.17 4.26
N LYS A 158 0.87 -0.08 4.18
CA LYS A 158 1.39 -1.15 5.03
C LYS A 158 2.90 -1.41 4.88
N PRO A 159 3.46 -1.57 3.67
CA PRO A 159 4.90 -1.74 3.52
C PRO A 159 5.69 -0.46 3.85
N VAL A 160 5.18 0.70 3.47
CA VAL A 160 5.85 1.99 3.68
C VAL A 160 5.93 2.35 5.16
N GLN A 161 4.86 2.11 5.94
CA GLN A 161 4.88 2.28 7.40
C GLN A 161 6.02 1.52 8.06
N GLN A 162 6.28 0.29 7.63
CA GLN A 162 7.34 -0.54 8.21
C GLN A 162 8.73 0.07 8.01
N VAL A 163 8.95 0.76 6.88
CA VAL A 163 10.22 1.44 6.60
C VAL A 163 10.35 2.71 7.43
N PHE A 164 9.35 3.60 7.37
CA PHE A 164 9.41 4.86 8.14
C PHE A 164 9.34 4.64 9.65
N ALA A 165 8.78 3.53 10.13
CA ALA A 165 8.81 3.18 11.54
C ALA A 165 10.23 2.96 12.09
N LEU A 166 11.19 2.57 11.23
CA LEU A 166 12.60 2.41 11.60
C LEU A 166 13.30 3.76 11.83
N VAL A 167 12.93 4.77 11.03
CA VAL A 167 13.50 6.13 11.06
C VAL A 167 12.55 7.16 11.67
N LEU A 168 11.52 6.72 12.40
CA LEU A 168 10.46 7.58 12.92
C LEU A 168 10.98 8.74 13.77
N GLU A 169 12.01 8.48 14.61
CA GLU A 169 12.53 9.48 15.54
C GLU A 169 13.33 10.59 14.86
N ASP A 170 13.81 10.32 13.65
CA ASP A 170 14.56 11.27 12.83
C ASP A 170 13.65 12.14 11.96
N MET A 171 12.35 11.77 11.85
CA MET A 171 11.36 12.55 11.10
C MET A 171 11.06 13.90 11.76
N PRO A 172 11.14 15.03 11.01
CA PRO A 172 10.91 16.36 11.55
C PRO A 172 9.57 16.53 12.28
N GLU A 173 8.49 16.01 11.67
CA GLU A 173 7.13 16.11 12.20
C GLU A 173 6.93 15.30 13.50
N PHE A 174 7.80 14.33 13.76
CA PHE A 174 7.73 13.50 14.95
C PHE A 174 8.54 14.07 16.13
N ARG A 175 9.54 14.88 15.89
CA ARG A 175 10.49 15.40 16.92
C ARG A 175 9.79 15.99 18.14
N LYS A 176 8.74 16.80 17.94
CA LYS A 176 7.95 17.39 19.04
C LYS A 176 7.22 16.37 19.90
N LYS A 177 6.92 15.19 19.36
CA LYS A 177 6.20 14.09 20.02
C LYS A 177 7.12 13.00 20.56
N ALA A 178 8.40 13.02 20.20
CA ALA A 178 9.36 11.95 20.49
C ALA A 178 9.54 11.73 22.01
N MET A 179 9.61 12.79 22.82
CA MET A 179 9.79 12.69 24.26
C MET A 179 8.62 11.94 24.94
N ASN A 180 7.39 12.35 24.62
CA ASN A 180 6.18 11.68 25.16
C ASN A 180 6.05 10.25 24.67
N PHE A 181 6.43 10.00 23.42
CA PHE A 181 6.44 8.66 22.85
C PHE A 181 7.45 7.75 23.57
N ARG A 182 8.68 8.20 23.79
CA ARG A 182 9.71 7.47 24.54
C ARG A 182 9.28 7.21 26.01
N ALA A 183 8.63 8.19 26.65
CA ALA A 183 8.08 8.01 27.99
C ALA A 183 7.01 6.90 28.01
N LYS A 184 6.10 6.92 27.03
CA LYS A 184 5.08 5.88 26.86
C LYS A 184 5.70 4.50 26.64
N LEU A 185 6.72 4.37 25.80
CA LEU A 185 7.42 3.11 25.58
C LEU A 185 8.10 2.59 26.85
N ARG A 186 8.76 3.48 27.62
CA ARG A 186 9.37 3.10 28.91
C ARG A 186 8.35 2.53 29.90
N ASN A 187 7.17 3.14 29.99
CA ASN A 187 6.11 2.64 30.87
C ASN A 187 5.57 1.28 30.41
N LEU A 188 5.36 1.10 29.10
CA LEU A 188 4.92 -0.18 28.54
C LEU A 188 5.95 -1.30 28.75
N LYS A 189 7.24 -0.98 28.64
CA LYS A 189 8.32 -1.95 28.88
C LYS A 189 8.34 -2.47 30.31
N LYS A 190 7.91 -1.66 31.31
CA LYS A 190 7.81 -2.07 32.72
C LYS A 190 6.60 -2.99 32.97
N THR A 191 5.55 -2.90 32.18
CA THR A 191 4.26 -3.57 32.42
C THR A 191 3.99 -4.78 31.54
N LEU A 192 4.70 -4.92 30.43
CA LEU A 192 4.47 -5.98 29.44
C LEU A 192 5.64 -6.97 29.38
N THR A 193 5.34 -8.21 29.00
CA THR A 193 6.38 -9.19 28.62
C THR A 193 7.08 -8.73 27.35
N THR A 194 8.32 -9.16 27.14
CA THR A 194 9.16 -8.75 26.00
C THR A 194 8.43 -8.89 24.65
N GLU A 195 7.82 -10.04 24.40
CA GLU A 195 7.10 -10.31 23.16
C GLU A 195 5.89 -9.37 22.95
N LYS A 196 5.11 -9.15 24.02
CA LYS A 196 3.96 -8.23 23.98
C LYS A 196 4.41 -6.78 23.81
N PHE A 197 5.53 -6.40 24.42
CA PHE A 197 6.11 -5.08 24.29
C PHE A 197 6.57 -4.81 22.86
N GLU A 198 7.37 -5.70 22.23
CA GLU A 198 7.85 -5.55 20.85
C GLU A 198 6.70 -5.40 19.85
N LYS A 199 5.65 -6.21 20.02
CA LYS A 199 4.45 -6.08 19.19
C LYS A 199 3.78 -4.72 19.39
N LYS A 200 3.60 -4.27 20.63
CA LYS A 200 2.95 -3.00 20.93
C LYS A 200 3.77 -1.79 20.47
N GLU A 201 5.10 -1.86 20.62
CA GLU A 201 6.01 -0.84 20.10
C GLU A 201 5.89 -0.71 18.59
N THR A 202 5.93 -1.84 17.85
CA THR A 202 5.77 -1.86 16.40
C THR A 202 4.43 -1.25 15.99
N ASP A 203 3.34 -1.60 16.65
CA ASP A 203 2.01 -1.04 16.38
C ASP A 203 1.94 0.48 16.63
N LEU A 204 2.58 0.96 17.70
CA LEU A 204 2.63 2.38 18.03
C LEU A 204 3.47 3.17 17.01
N ARG A 205 4.64 2.64 16.60
CA ARG A 205 5.47 3.25 15.56
C ARG A 205 4.72 3.33 14.22
N ASN A 206 4.10 2.24 13.79
CA ASN A 206 3.29 2.20 12.58
C ASN A 206 2.10 3.20 12.64
N THR A 207 1.44 3.29 13.78
CA THR A 207 0.33 4.24 13.98
C THR A 207 0.80 5.69 13.89
N ALA A 208 1.97 6.01 14.46
CA ALA A 208 2.55 7.35 14.37
C ALA A 208 2.86 7.72 12.91
N VAL A 209 3.52 6.83 12.16
CA VAL A 209 3.79 7.01 10.73
C VAL A 209 2.49 7.21 9.94
N LYS A 210 1.46 6.38 10.19
CA LYS A 210 0.16 6.54 9.54
C LYS A 210 -0.42 7.93 9.75
N ASN A 211 -0.40 8.41 11.00
CA ASN A 211 -1.00 9.69 11.34
C ASN A 211 -0.26 10.88 10.72
N ILE A 212 1.06 10.76 10.54
CA ILE A 212 1.88 11.82 9.96
C ILE A 212 1.79 11.82 8.42
N LEU A 213 1.97 10.65 7.79
CA LEU A 213 2.20 10.58 6.35
C LEU A 213 0.95 10.19 5.54
N PHE A 214 -0.01 9.46 6.12
CA PHE A 214 -1.11 8.87 5.34
C PHE A 214 -2.50 9.43 5.68
N THR A 215 -2.73 9.84 6.92
CA THR A 215 -4.07 10.30 7.36
C THR A 215 -4.64 11.44 6.51
N PRO A 216 -3.85 12.45 6.08
CA PRO A 216 -4.35 13.50 5.21
C PRO A 216 -4.93 12.95 3.90
N TYR A 217 -4.18 12.11 3.21
CA TYR A 217 -4.57 11.52 1.93
C TYR A 217 -5.75 10.57 2.03
N LEU A 218 -5.83 9.79 3.12
CA LEU A 218 -6.98 8.92 3.38
C LEU A 218 -8.26 9.72 3.60
N ARG A 219 -8.19 10.83 4.33
CA ARG A 219 -9.34 11.74 4.51
C ARG A 219 -9.77 12.36 3.19
N CYS A 220 -8.81 12.77 2.35
CA CYS A 220 -9.09 13.33 1.03
C CYS A 220 -9.84 12.32 0.15
N THR A 221 -9.35 11.08 0.03
CA THR A 221 -10.00 10.04 -0.76
C THR A 221 -11.38 9.64 -0.21
N ASP A 222 -11.57 9.65 1.10
CA ASP A 222 -12.87 9.37 1.73
C ASP A 222 -13.88 10.49 1.44
N ASN A 223 -13.43 11.76 1.39
CA ASN A 223 -14.27 12.90 1.01
C ASN A 223 -14.68 12.83 -0.46
N ILE A 224 -13.75 12.49 -1.35
CA ILE A 224 -14.04 12.28 -2.78
C ILE A 224 -15.11 11.19 -2.95
N LYS A 225 -14.98 10.06 -2.26
CA LYS A 225 -15.97 8.97 -2.29
C LYS A 225 -17.37 9.39 -1.82
N LYS A 226 -17.45 10.33 -0.88
CA LYS A 226 -18.72 10.84 -0.36
C LYS A 226 -19.35 11.92 -1.22
N GLY A 227 -18.74 12.28 -2.36
CA GLY A 227 -19.18 13.35 -3.23
C GLY A 227 -18.92 14.75 -2.66
N ASN A 228 -18.19 14.87 -1.57
CA ASN A 228 -17.76 16.15 -1.02
C ASN A 228 -16.53 16.65 -1.77
N ASN A 229 -16.74 17.36 -2.87
CA ASN A 229 -15.69 17.98 -3.70
C ASN A 229 -15.03 19.20 -2.99
N MET A 230 -14.53 19.04 -1.78
CA MET A 230 -13.71 20.06 -1.13
C MET A 230 -12.20 19.79 -1.37
N ILE A 231 -11.79 19.68 -2.62
CA ILE A 231 -10.36 19.61 -3.00
C ILE A 231 -9.67 20.95 -2.75
N THR A 232 -10.37 22.06 -2.83
CA THR A 232 -9.82 23.42 -2.73
C THR A 232 -9.37 23.84 -1.33
N ASN A 233 -9.88 23.25 -0.28
CA ASN A 233 -9.54 23.70 1.10
C ASN A 233 -8.33 22.97 1.71
N PHE A 234 -7.80 21.94 1.07
CA PHE A 234 -6.67 21.20 1.63
C PHE A 234 -5.34 21.93 1.47
N PHE A 235 -5.17 22.68 0.37
CA PHE A 235 -3.95 23.47 0.08
C PHE A 235 -3.85 24.78 0.84
N GLN A 236 -4.92 25.23 1.53
CA GLN A 236 -4.88 26.45 2.36
C GLN A 236 -4.51 26.17 3.82
N MET A 237 -4.35 24.92 4.23
CA MET A 237 -4.01 24.51 5.61
C MET A 237 -2.58 23.94 5.77
N LEU A 238 -1.76 23.96 4.74
CA LEU A 238 -0.33 23.64 4.75
C LEU A 238 0.50 24.90 4.56
#